data_f8bff7e4b91cf1d5ca0d819ea37c637f
#
_entry.id   f8bff7e4b91cf1d5ca0d819ea37c637f
#
_cell.length_a   1.000
_cell.length_b   1.000
_cell.length_c   1.000
_cell.angle_alpha   90.00
_cell.angle_beta   90.00
_cell.angle_gamma   90.00
#
_symmetry.space_group_name_H-M   'P 1'
#
loop_
_entity.id
_entity.type
_entity.pdbx_description
1 polymer ?
#
loop_
_entity_poly.entity_id
_entity_poly.type
_entity_poly.pdbx_seq_one_letter_code
_entity_poly.pdbx_strand_id
1 'polypeptide(L)'
;MQPAVARRIWWLVWLALAVVLAGRAASRKPTRGVLLDHVEFGRRALHGEDLYGPWRSAEDAEPGPLHAPYPPSFALLTVPFHLLDAACGQRAARLGWALLQLASLAALALALRELLAPRAQALAHVGDPPWRWQWLWLGAFLLGARFVLRDTHGGGGNAINTALAVGAFLGAERGRDRTAGALLAFSLVTKPTMVWLAPVFWLAGRRRALGWTAAWAAAFLLLAFALCRGDLAPWARWLAGSWALMTQADPWADPAFGFPRFAWMNTSLRLCVARWCGEVPAEFAARVPGGIADGIGFAAPTVAWLTRAAGAAVLAAVLAAAWRGRAAASGRLWAIAAALVATLLLSPITWKGHHVALLPALLLTLHRAVVGRDRAAATLLALWFVPCALPGGDLVGDAMDERLNSLYVVTFGDLALLASAVRRAWSAAREDRDAA
;
A
#
# COMPACT_ATOMS: atom_id res chain seq x y z
N MET A 1 -17.14 -30.44 -12.45
CA MET A 1 -17.59 -30.11 -11.05
C MET A 1 -18.83 -29.26 -11.13
N GLN A 2 -19.89 -29.63 -10.41
CA GLN A 2 -21.12 -28.84 -10.38
C GLN A 2 -20.86 -27.42 -9.83
N PRO A 3 -21.44 -26.36 -10.40
CA PRO A 3 -21.15 -24.98 -10.00
C PRO A 3 -21.41 -24.69 -8.51
N ALA A 4 -22.42 -25.35 -7.92
CA ALA A 4 -22.73 -25.24 -6.50
C ALA A 4 -21.64 -25.82 -5.59
N VAL A 5 -21.05 -26.95 -5.96
CA VAL A 5 -19.97 -27.59 -5.23
C VAL A 5 -18.69 -26.73 -5.31
N ALA A 6 -18.36 -26.23 -6.51
CA ALA A 6 -17.24 -25.32 -6.69
C ALA A 6 -17.37 -24.07 -5.81
N ARG A 7 -18.56 -23.47 -5.77
CA ARG A 7 -18.82 -22.29 -4.94
C ARG A 7 -18.64 -22.57 -3.44
N ARG A 8 -19.12 -23.73 -2.95
CA ARG A 8 -18.95 -24.14 -1.54
C ARG A 8 -17.46 -24.33 -1.19
N ILE A 9 -16.69 -25.00 -2.06
CA ILE A 9 -15.24 -25.21 -1.86
C ILE A 9 -14.54 -23.86 -1.75
N TRP A 10 -14.84 -22.89 -2.62
CA TRP A 10 -14.22 -21.58 -2.58
C TRP A 10 -14.58 -20.80 -1.31
N TRP A 11 -15.82 -20.90 -0.84
CA TRP A 11 -16.19 -20.29 0.44
C TRP A 11 -15.40 -20.89 1.61
N LEU A 12 -15.20 -22.20 1.62
CA LEU A 12 -14.39 -22.86 2.64
C LEU A 12 -12.92 -22.45 2.58
N VAL A 13 -12.34 -22.33 1.39
CA VAL A 13 -10.95 -21.86 1.20
C VAL A 13 -10.78 -20.43 1.75
N TRP A 14 -11.68 -19.51 1.37
CA TRP A 14 -11.58 -18.12 1.84
C TRP A 14 -11.86 -17.99 3.33
N LEU A 15 -12.80 -18.75 3.86
CA LEU A 15 -13.09 -18.81 5.29
C LEU A 15 -11.88 -19.35 6.08
N ALA A 16 -11.27 -20.44 5.62
CA ALA A 16 -10.08 -20.99 6.26
C ALA A 16 -8.91 -19.99 6.27
N LEU A 17 -8.65 -19.31 5.14
CA LEU A 17 -7.64 -18.25 5.07
C LEU A 17 -7.97 -17.10 6.02
N ALA A 18 -9.22 -16.65 6.07
CA ALA A 18 -9.65 -15.59 6.99
C ALA A 18 -9.47 -15.99 8.47
N VAL A 19 -9.83 -17.22 8.83
CA VAL A 19 -9.66 -17.74 10.19
C VAL A 19 -8.16 -17.82 10.55
N VAL A 20 -7.31 -18.29 9.65
CA VAL A 20 -5.86 -18.34 9.85
C VAL A 20 -5.28 -16.94 10.05
N LEU A 21 -5.65 -15.98 9.19
CA LEU A 21 -5.16 -14.60 9.29
C LEU A 21 -5.63 -13.91 10.56
N ALA A 22 -6.92 -14.02 10.89
CA ALA A 22 -7.49 -13.45 12.10
C ALA A 22 -6.90 -14.10 13.37
N GLY A 23 -6.75 -15.43 13.36
CA GLY A 23 -6.15 -16.19 14.47
C GLY A 23 -4.70 -15.78 14.71
N ARG A 24 -3.89 -15.65 13.65
CA ARG A 24 -2.50 -15.16 13.76
C ARG A 24 -2.42 -13.72 14.28
N ALA A 25 -3.31 -12.85 13.84
CA ALA A 25 -3.36 -11.47 14.33
C ALA A 25 -3.76 -11.41 15.83
N ALA A 26 -4.77 -12.19 16.23
CA ALA A 26 -5.24 -12.25 17.61
C ALA A 26 -4.25 -12.92 18.57
N SER A 27 -3.49 -13.94 18.11
CA SER A 27 -2.51 -14.68 18.92
C SER A 27 -1.16 -13.98 19.07
N ARG A 28 -0.95 -12.83 18.40
CA ARG A 28 0.30 -12.09 18.53
C ARG A 28 0.52 -11.63 19.97
N LYS A 29 1.79 -11.67 20.43
CA LYS A 29 2.16 -11.18 21.77
C LYS A 29 1.60 -9.77 22.00
N PRO A 30 1.02 -9.48 23.18
CA PRO A 30 0.37 -8.20 23.49
C PRO A 30 1.22 -6.98 23.23
N THR A 31 2.52 -7.10 23.34
CA THR A 31 3.52 -6.05 23.33
C THR A 31 4.11 -5.77 21.95
N ARG A 32 3.64 -6.44 20.87
CA ARG A 32 4.22 -6.29 19.52
C ARG A 32 3.22 -5.86 18.46
N GLY A 33 3.66 -4.96 17.58
CA GLY A 33 2.98 -4.57 16.35
C GLY A 33 2.40 -3.16 16.38
N VAL A 34 2.33 -2.58 15.20
CA VAL A 34 1.90 -1.19 14.95
C VAL A 34 0.47 -0.90 15.42
N LEU A 35 -0.37 -1.94 15.61
CA LEU A 35 -1.73 -1.72 16.12
C LEU A 35 -1.75 -1.12 17.53
N LEU A 36 -0.75 -1.42 18.36
CA LEU A 36 -0.65 -0.81 19.69
C LEU A 36 -0.46 0.71 19.57
N ASP A 37 0.41 1.12 18.65
CA ASP A 37 0.62 2.54 18.37
C ASP A 37 -0.67 3.19 17.84
N HIS A 38 -1.45 2.46 17.05
CA HIS A 38 -2.75 2.94 16.55
C HIS A 38 -3.79 3.11 17.68
N VAL A 39 -3.89 2.15 18.58
CA VAL A 39 -4.80 2.21 19.74
C VAL A 39 -4.40 3.35 20.68
N GLU A 40 -3.10 3.49 20.95
CA GLU A 40 -2.57 4.59 21.75
C GLU A 40 -2.78 5.94 21.09
N PHE A 41 -2.60 6.04 19.77
CA PHE A 41 -2.90 7.26 19.03
C PHE A 41 -4.37 7.67 19.17
N GLY A 42 -5.29 6.71 19.06
CA GLY A 42 -6.72 6.93 19.27
C GLY A 42 -7.05 7.37 20.70
N ARG A 43 -6.39 6.79 21.69
CA ARG A 43 -6.51 7.17 23.11
C ARG A 43 -6.10 8.62 23.32
N ARG A 44 -4.91 8.98 22.85
CA ARG A 44 -4.37 10.35 23.01
C ARG A 44 -5.26 11.38 22.32
N ALA A 45 -5.74 11.09 21.11
CA ALA A 45 -6.64 11.98 20.40
C ALA A 45 -7.92 12.27 21.22
N LEU A 46 -8.52 11.22 21.78
CA LEU A 46 -9.77 11.34 22.56
C LEU A 46 -9.56 12.10 23.88
N HIS A 47 -8.39 11.93 24.51
CA HIS A 47 -8.08 12.61 25.79
C HIS A 47 -7.41 13.98 25.61
N GLY A 48 -7.09 14.40 24.38
CA GLY A 48 -6.40 15.66 24.10
C GLY A 48 -4.95 15.65 24.54
N GLU A 49 -4.32 14.47 24.54
CA GLU A 49 -2.91 14.31 24.87
C GLU A 49 -2.04 14.54 23.62
N ASP A 50 -0.73 14.71 23.86
CA ASP A 50 0.24 14.87 22.78
C ASP A 50 0.30 13.64 21.87
N LEU A 51 -0.19 13.76 20.64
CA LEU A 51 -0.23 12.65 19.65
C LEU A 51 1.15 12.12 19.28
N TYR A 52 2.18 12.94 19.34
CA TYR A 52 3.55 12.63 18.90
C TYR A 52 4.55 12.63 20.05
N GLY A 53 4.05 12.69 21.26
CA GLY A 53 4.87 12.63 22.47
C GLY A 53 5.46 11.23 22.72
N PRO A 54 6.44 11.15 23.62
CA PRO A 54 7.04 9.88 24.01
C PRO A 54 5.99 8.86 24.45
N TRP A 55 6.19 7.59 24.09
CA TRP A 55 5.36 6.49 24.52
C TRP A 55 6.23 5.30 24.93
N ARG A 56 5.80 4.59 25.93
CA ARG A 56 6.47 3.39 26.43
C ARG A 56 5.55 2.20 26.23
N SER A 57 5.96 1.25 25.41
CA SER A 57 5.30 -0.05 25.38
C SER A 57 5.69 -0.86 26.62
N ALA A 58 4.91 -1.87 26.96
CA ALA A 58 5.20 -2.71 28.13
C ALA A 58 6.55 -3.46 28.05
N GLU A 59 7.14 -3.56 26.86
CA GLU A 59 8.43 -4.24 26.62
C GLU A 59 9.63 -3.27 26.57
N ASP A 60 9.39 -1.96 26.45
CA ASP A 60 10.49 -1.00 26.31
C ASP A 60 10.99 -0.55 27.68
N ALA A 61 12.31 -0.60 27.88
CA ALA A 61 12.94 -0.14 29.13
C ALA A 61 12.76 1.37 29.33
N GLU A 62 12.74 2.13 28.22
CA GLU A 62 12.60 3.57 28.22
C GLU A 62 11.48 4.04 27.28
N PRO A 63 10.83 5.19 27.54
CA PRO A 63 9.87 5.79 26.62
C PRO A 63 10.52 6.10 25.28
N GLY A 64 9.95 5.59 24.20
CA GLY A 64 10.33 5.89 22.84
C GLY A 64 9.28 6.75 22.12
N PRO A 65 9.55 7.18 20.90
CA PRO A 65 8.55 7.88 20.10
C PRO A 65 7.44 6.92 19.66
N LEU A 66 6.21 7.43 19.56
CA LEU A 66 5.10 6.70 18.97
C LEU A 66 5.35 6.57 17.45
N HIS A 67 5.39 5.32 16.95
CA HIS A 67 5.60 5.03 15.52
C HIS A 67 4.32 5.28 14.69
N ALA A 68 3.80 6.49 14.74
CA ALA A 68 2.58 6.87 14.05
C ALA A 68 2.75 8.19 13.28
N PRO A 69 3.39 8.18 12.09
CA PRO A 69 3.61 9.37 11.26
C PRO A 69 2.34 9.81 10.56
N TYR A 70 1.20 9.50 11.14
CA TYR A 70 -0.10 9.77 10.55
C TYR A 70 -0.59 11.16 10.94
N PRO A 71 -1.42 11.82 10.10
CA PRO A 71 -2.06 13.08 10.46
C PRO A 71 -2.99 12.89 11.66
N PRO A 72 -3.31 13.95 12.43
CA PRO A 72 -4.26 13.87 13.54
C PRO A 72 -5.61 13.26 13.16
N SER A 73 -6.05 13.42 11.90
CA SER A 73 -7.25 12.79 11.34
C SER A 73 -7.20 11.25 11.26
N PHE A 74 -6.05 10.63 11.47
CA PHE A 74 -5.95 9.19 11.66
C PHE A 74 -6.75 8.71 12.88
N ALA A 75 -7.03 9.59 13.84
CA ALA A 75 -7.91 9.36 14.98
C ALA A 75 -9.30 8.86 14.54
N LEU A 76 -9.82 9.30 13.38
CA LEU A 76 -11.09 8.81 12.84
C LEU A 76 -11.12 7.29 12.64
N LEU A 77 -9.97 6.72 12.29
CA LEU A 77 -9.82 5.28 12.12
C LEU A 77 -9.48 4.56 13.43
N THR A 78 -8.73 5.19 14.34
CA THR A 78 -8.13 4.51 15.49
C THR A 78 -8.92 4.64 16.79
N VAL A 79 -9.69 5.71 16.98
CA VAL A 79 -10.56 5.90 18.16
C VAL A 79 -11.54 4.74 18.37
N PRO A 80 -12.24 4.20 17.35
CA PRO A 80 -13.11 3.03 17.54
C PRO A 80 -12.38 1.81 18.12
N PHE A 81 -11.12 1.60 17.74
CA PHE A 81 -10.32 0.47 18.24
C PHE A 81 -9.77 0.70 19.63
N HIS A 82 -9.47 1.97 19.99
CA HIS A 82 -9.20 2.32 21.38
C HIS A 82 -10.43 2.03 22.27
N LEU A 83 -11.62 2.46 21.85
CA LEU A 83 -12.85 2.18 22.60
C LEU A 83 -13.12 0.69 22.73
N LEU A 84 -12.86 -0.08 21.66
CA LEU A 84 -12.99 -1.55 21.70
C LEU A 84 -11.97 -2.19 22.64
N ASP A 85 -10.74 -1.67 22.67
CA ASP A 85 -9.69 -2.12 23.60
C ASP A 85 -10.09 -1.84 25.06
N ALA A 86 -10.54 -0.64 25.34
CA ALA A 86 -10.98 -0.22 26.67
C ALA A 86 -12.19 -1.03 27.18
N ALA A 87 -13.14 -1.36 26.29
CA ALA A 87 -14.36 -2.09 26.67
C ALA A 87 -14.18 -3.62 26.74
N CYS A 88 -13.37 -4.21 25.83
CA CYS A 88 -13.30 -5.65 25.62
C CYS A 88 -11.88 -6.22 25.65
N GLY A 89 -10.89 -5.35 25.86
CA GLY A 89 -9.47 -5.71 25.94
C GLY A 89 -8.79 -5.83 24.59
N GLN A 90 -7.47 -5.85 24.62
CA GLN A 90 -6.57 -5.78 23.47
C GLN A 90 -6.80 -6.87 22.41
N ARG A 91 -7.20 -8.09 22.83
CA ARG A 91 -7.51 -9.17 21.88
C ARG A 91 -8.70 -8.83 20.99
N ALA A 92 -9.73 -8.18 21.57
CA ALA A 92 -10.91 -7.74 20.81
C ALA A 92 -10.54 -6.65 19.81
N ALA A 93 -9.72 -5.66 20.20
CA ALA A 93 -9.22 -4.64 19.29
C ALA A 93 -8.40 -5.25 18.14
N ARG A 94 -7.52 -6.22 18.42
CA ARG A 94 -6.75 -6.95 17.40
C ARG A 94 -7.64 -7.72 16.44
N LEU A 95 -8.61 -8.45 16.97
CA LEU A 95 -9.58 -9.19 16.15
C LEU A 95 -10.41 -8.24 15.29
N GLY A 96 -10.94 -7.17 15.88
CA GLY A 96 -11.69 -6.14 15.15
C GLY A 96 -10.89 -5.52 14.00
N TRP A 97 -9.61 -5.18 14.26
CA TRP A 97 -8.70 -4.66 13.23
C TRP A 97 -8.43 -5.70 12.12
N ALA A 98 -8.17 -6.95 12.49
CA ALA A 98 -7.96 -8.03 11.52
C ALA A 98 -9.21 -8.26 10.65
N LEU A 99 -10.40 -8.25 11.26
CA LEU A 99 -11.67 -8.37 10.52
C LEU A 99 -11.89 -7.20 9.56
N LEU A 100 -11.56 -5.96 9.96
CA LEU A 100 -11.62 -4.80 9.06
C LEU A 100 -10.65 -4.95 7.89
N GLN A 101 -9.43 -5.43 8.11
CA GLN A 101 -8.47 -5.69 7.03
C GLN A 101 -8.95 -6.80 6.09
N LEU A 102 -9.51 -7.89 6.62
CA LEU A 102 -10.08 -8.98 5.81
C LEU A 102 -11.29 -8.51 5.00
N ALA A 103 -12.19 -7.72 5.61
CA ALA A 103 -13.30 -7.10 4.90
C ALA A 103 -12.82 -6.16 3.78
N SER A 104 -11.72 -5.43 4.03
CA SER A 104 -11.09 -4.58 3.03
C SER A 104 -10.47 -5.37 1.87
N LEU A 105 -9.79 -6.49 2.14
CA LEU A 105 -9.29 -7.39 1.10
C LEU A 105 -10.43 -7.99 0.28
N ALA A 106 -11.54 -8.37 0.91
CA ALA A 106 -12.72 -8.86 0.21
C ALA A 106 -13.37 -7.75 -0.66
N ALA A 107 -13.50 -6.53 -0.12
CA ALA A 107 -13.99 -5.37 -0.86
C ALA A 107 -13.10 -5.03 -2.05
N LEU A 108 -11.76 -5.10 -1.88
CA LEU A 108 -10.79 -4.93 -2.95
C LEU A 108 -10.97 -5.98 -4.04
N ALA A 109 -11.13 -7.25 -3.67
CA ALA A 109 -11.38 -8.34 -4.61
C ALA A 109 -12.66 -8.12 -5.42
N LEU A 110 -13.75 -7.75 -4.75
CA LEU A 110 -15.03 -7.45 -5.39
C LEU A 110 -14.92 -6.23 -6.32
N ALA A 111 -14.27 -5.16 -5.88
CA ALA A 111 -14.08 -3.97 -6.70
C ALA A 111 -13.27 -4.26 -7.97
N LEU A 112 -12.19 -5.01 -7.86
CA LEU A 112 -11.37 -5.41 -9.00
C LEU A 112 -12.10 -6.35 -9.95
N ARG A 113 -12.89 -7.29 -9.42
CA ARG A 113 -13.78 -8.14 -10.21
C ARG A 113 -14.74 -7.30 -11.05
N GLU A 114 -15.41 -6.33 -10.43
CA GLU A 114 -16.36 -5.45 -11.12
C GLU A 114 -15.70 -4.56 -12.18
N LEU A 115 -14.47 -4.13 -11.93
CA LEU A 115 -13.68 -3.35 -12.90
C LEU A 115 -13.20 -4.21 -14.09
N LEU A 116 -13.00 -5.51 -13.89
CA LEU A 116 -12.57 -6.45 -14.92
C LEU A 116 -13.72 -7.15 -15.64
N ALA A 117 -14.90 -7.27 -15.02
CA ALA A 117 -16.03 -8.05 -15.54
C ALA A 117 -16.45 -7.71 -16.99
N PRO A 118 -16.54 -6.43 -17.40
CA PRO A 118 -16.92 -6.09 -18.78
C PRO A 118 -15.93 -6.62 -19.84
N ARG A 119 -14.68 -6.84 -19.43
CA ARG A 119 -13.57 -7.28 -20.29
C ARG A 119 -13.38 -8.80 -20.26
N ALA A 120 -13.62 -9.38 -19.09
CA ALA A 120 -13.62 -10.84 -18.99
C ALA A 120 -14.73 -11.44 -19.87
N GLN A 121 -15.86 -10.75 -20.02
CA GLN A 121 -16.93 -11.16 -20.94
C GLN A 121 -16.54 -11.02 -22.42
N ALA A 122 -15.76 -10.00 -22.78
CA ALA A 122 -15.26 -9.83 -24.14
C ALA A 122 -14.13 -10.82 -24.52
N LEU A 123 -13.40 -11.33 -23.52
CA LEU A 123 -12.32 -12.32 -23.69
C LEU A 123 -12.73 -13.74 -23.30
N ALA A 124 -13.85 -13.89 -22.61
CA ALA A 124 -14.39 -15.19 -22.22
C ALA A 124 -15.05 -15.84 -23.44
N HIS A 125 -14.58 -17.02 -23.82
CA HIS A 125 -15.39 -17.89 -24.66
C HIS A 125 -16.70 -18.15 -23.92
N VAL A 126 -17.82 -18.09 -24.64
CA VAL A 126 -19.15 -18.40 -24.11
C VAL A 126 -19.06 -19.74 -23.38
N GLY A 127 -19.13 -19.74 -22.05
CA GLY A 127 -19.00 -20.95 -21.22
C GLY A 127 -17.93 -20.93 -20.14
N ASP A 128 -17.14 -19.86 -20.00
CA ASP A 128 -16.12 -19.80 -18.95
C ASP A 128 -16.76 -19.77 -17.55
N PRO A 129 -16.43 -20.73 -16.69
CA PRO A 129 -17.09 -20.88 -15.41
C PRO A 129 -16.67 -19.77 -14.42
N PRO A 130 -17.60 -19.28 -13.59
CA PRO A 130 -17.35 -18.17 -12.64
C PRO A 130 -16.25 -18.46 -11.59
N TRP A 131 -15.80 -19.71 -11.44
CA TRP A 131 -14.70 -20.09 -10.53
C TRP A 131 -13.32 -19.68 -11.05
N ARG A 132 -13.14 -19.35 -12.33
CA ARG A 132 -11.85 -18.81 -12.85
C ARG A 132 -11.43 -17.53 -12.16
N TRP A 133 -12.39 -16.66 -11.80
CA TRP A 133 -12.11 -15.47 -11.04
C TRP A 133 -11.47 -15.78 -9.68
N GLN A 134 -11.96 -16.83 -9.01
CA GLN A 134 -11.43 -17.23 -7.70
C GLN A 134 -9.98 -17.68 -7.80
N TRP A 135 -9.60 -18.38 -8.86
CA TRP A 135 -8.21 -18.76 -9.11
C TRP A 135 -7.31 -17.56 -9.38
N LEU A 136 -7.78 -16.60 -10.16
CA LEU A 136 -7.03 -15.36 -10.42
C LEU A 136 -6.81 -14.57 -9.13
N TRP A 137 -7.85 -14.46 -8.29
CA TRP A 137 -7.71 -13.77 -7.02
C TRP A 137 -6.80 -14.53 -6.05
N LEU A 138 -6.98 -15.82 -5.92
CA LEU A 138 -6.07 -16.66 -5.12
C LEU A 138 -4.63 -16.56 -5.63
N GLY A 139 -4.40 -16.61 -6.93
CA GLY A 139 -3.08 -16.45 -7.54
C GLY A 139 -2.47 -15.08 -7.22
N ALA A 140 -3.23 -13.99 -7.36
CA ALA A 140 -2.76 -12.66 -7.00
C ALA A 140 -2.47 -12.53 -5.49
N PHE A 141 -3.33 -13.12 -4.66
CA PHE A 141 -3.12 -13.19 -3.22
C PHE A 141 -1.85 -13.98 -2.86
N LEU A 142 -1.62 -15.14 -3.50
CA LEU A 142 -0.41 -15.95 -3.26
C LEU A 142 0.86 -15.23 -3.73
N LEU A 143 0.81 -14.55 -4.89
CA LEU A 143 1.91 -13.70 -5.34
C LEU A 143 2.23 -12.59 -4.32
N GLY A 144 1.22 -11.96 -3.72
CA GLY A 144 1.37 -10.92 -2.71
C GLY A 144 1.34 -11.41 -1.25
N ALA A 145 1.30 -12.73 -1.01
CA ALA A 145 1.00 -13.29 0.31
C ALA A 145 1.93 -12.77 1.42
N ARG A 146 3.23 -12.69 1.16
CA ARG A 146 4.22 -12.16 2.11
C ARG A 146 3.84 -10.76 2.61
N PHE A 147 3.40 -9.91 1.70
CA PHE A 147 3.05 -8.52 1.99
C PHE A 147 1.72 -8.43 2.74
N VAL A 148 0.72 -9.19 2.31
CA VAL A 148 -0.59 -9.27 2.99
C VAL A 148 -0.42 -9.81 4.40
N LEU A 149 0.33 -10.91 4.58
CA LEU A 149 0.63 -11.48 5.89
C LEU A 149 1.38 -10.49 6.78
N ARG A 150 2.31 -9.73 6.23
CA ARG A 150 3.05 -8.71 6.98
C ARG A 150 2.17 -7.56 7.41
N ASP A 151 1.27 -7.08 6.55
CA ASP A 151 0.31 -6.02 6.87
C ASP A 151 -0.70 -6.47 7.93
N THR A 152 -1.37 -7.61 7.70
CA THR A 152 -2.41 -8.12 8.61
C THR A 152 -1.84 -8.50 9.97
N HIS A 153 -0.71 -9.20 10.00
CA HIS A 153 -0.06 -9.59 11.25
C HIS A 153 0.56 -8.39 11.98
N GLY A 154 1.09 -7.41 11.24
CA GLY A 154 1.68 -6.18 11.80
C GLY A 154 0.66 -5.16 12.29
N GLY A 155 -0.56 -5.21 11.81
CA GLY A 155 -1.59 -4.20 12.11
C GLY A 155 -1.47 -2.93 11.25
N GLY A 156 -0.81 -2.99 10.07
CA GLY A 156 -0.45 -1.80 9.28
C GLY A 156 -1.61 -1.06 8.58
N GLY A 157 -2.73 -1.72 8.29
CA GLY A 157 -3.92 -1.11 7.68
C GLY A 157 -3.77 -0.69 6.21
N ASN A 158 -2.76 -1.18 5.49
CA ASN A 158 -2.54 -0.83 4.09
C ASN A 158 -3.60 -1.47 3.17
N ALA A 159 -4.13 -2.63 3.55
CA ALA A 159 -5.26 -3.27 2.87
C ALA A 159 -6.50 -2.36 2.90
N ILE A 160 -6.77 -1.69 4.02
CA ILE A 160 -7.88 -0.74 4.16
C ILE A 160 -7.69 0.41 3.17
N ASN A 161 -6.51 1.03 3.18
CA ASN A 161 -6.22 2.18 2.32
C ASN A 161 -6.28 1.83 0.82
N THR A 162 -5.77 0.66 0.44
CA THR A 162 -5.84 0.16 -0.94
C THR A 162 -7.28 -0.12 -1.38
N ALA A 163 -8.08 -0.72 -0.52
CA ALA A 163 -9.49 -0.99 -0.80
C ALA A 163 -10.30 0.31 -0.96
N LEU A 164 -10.06 1.32 -0.11
CA LEU A 164 -10.66 2.65 -0.24
C LEU A 164 -10.31 3.31 -1.57
N ALA A 165 -9.05 3.27 -1.96
CA ALA A 165 -8.54 3.84 -3.22
C ALA A 165 -9.16 3.18 -4.46
N VAL A 166 -9.18 1.85 -4.51
CA VAL A 166 -9.77 1.09 -5.64
C VAL A 166 -11.29 1.19 -5.63
N GLY A 167 -11.92 1.19 -4.45
CA GLY A 167 -13.36 1.42 -4.28
C GLY A 167 -13.77 2.82 -4.76
N ALA A 168 -12.97 3.85 -4.47
CA ALA A 168 -13.16 5.20 -4.99
C ALA A 168 -13.12 5.22 -6.52
N PHE A 169 -12.14 4.53 -7.12
CA PHE A 169 -12.04 4.44 -8.56
C PHE A 169 -13.25 3.71 -9.19
N LEU A 170 -13.66 2.58 -8.61
CA LEU A 170 -14.87 1.88 -9.06
C LEU A 170 -16.11 2.77 -8.96
N GLY A 171 -16.27 3.50 -7.86
CA GLY A 171 -17.37 4.46 -7.68
C GLY A 171 -17.38 5.52 -8.78
N ALA A 172 -16.22 6.10 -9.08
CA ALA A 172 -16.06 7.11 -10.13
C ALA A 172 -16.33 6.55 -11.54
N GLU A 173 -15.89 5.30 -11.82
CA GLU A 173 -16.19 4.63 -13.10
C GLU A 173 -17.70 4.35 -13.29
N ARG A 174 -18.43 4.19 -12.19
CA ARG A 174 -19.89 3.98 -12.16
C ARG A 174 -20.72 5.27 -12.04
N GLY A 175 -20.08 6.44 -12.10
CA GLY A 175 -20.75 7.74 -11.93
C GLY A 175 -21.25 8.00 -10.50
N ARG A 176 -20.82 7.22 -9.51
CA ARG A 176 -21.13 7.41 -8.09
C ARG A 176 -20.13 8.37 -7.44
N ASP A 177 -20.02 9.57 -8.00
CA ASP A 177 -18.98 10.53 -7.65
C ASP A 177 -18.94 10.90 -6.16
N ARG A 178 -20.11 10.98 -5.51
CA ARG A 178 -20.22 11.28 -4.07
C ARG A 178 -19.57 10.19 -3.21
N THR A 179 -19.88 8.92 -3.48
CA THR A 179 -19.27 7.78 -2.79
C THR A 179 -17.80 7.67 -3.10
N ALA A 180 -17.40 7.85 -4.37
CA ALA A 180 -16.01 7.87 -4.78
C ALA A 180 -15.22 8.94 -4.03
N GLY A 181 -15.78 10.15 -3.93
CA GLY A 181 -15.18 11.24 -3.18
C GLY A 181 -15.03 10.94 -1.69
N ALA A 182 -16.04 10.35 -1.05
CA ALA A 182 -15.97 10.00 0.37
C ALA A 182 -14.87 8.96 0.65
N LEU A 183 -14.77 7.90 -0.17
CA LEU A 183 -13.75 6.87 -0.02
C LEU A 183 -12.34 7.41 -0.23
N LEU A 184 -12.13 8.22 -1.28
CA LEU A 184 -10.83 8.82 -1.55
C LEU A 184 -10.45 9.83 -0.46
N ALA A 185 -11.39 10.67 -0.02
CA ALA A 185 -11.18 11.63 1.06
C ALA A 185 -10.77 10.93 2.35
N PHE A 186 -11.49 9.89 2.77
CA PHE A 186 -11.16 9.15 3.99
C PHE A 186 -9.77 8.51 3.90
N SER A 187 -9.42 7.92 2.74
CA SER A 187 -8.07 7.41 2.47
C SER A 187 -7.00 8.50 2.64
N LEU A 188 -7.21 9.66 2.03
CA LEU A 188 -6.23 10.75 2.03
C LEU A 188 -6.07 11.44 3.39
N VAL A 189 -7.17 11.63 4.12
CA VAL A 189 -7.10 12.30 5.42
C VAL A 189 -6.58 11.39 6.53
N THR A 190 -6.81 10.07 6.46
CA THR A 190 -6.32 9.14 7.48
C THR A 190 -4.91 8.63 7.19
N LYS A 191 -4.59 8.36 5.93
CA LYS A 191 -3.28 7.84 5.53
C LYS A 191 -2.89 8.37 4.13
N PRO A 192 -2.28 9.55 4.02
CA PRO A 192 -2.10 10.28 2.76
C PRO A 192 -1.13 9.64 1.75
N THR A 193 -0.78 8.37 1.93
CA THR A 193 0.09 7.64 0.98
C THR A 193 -0.51 7.59 -0.44
N MET A 194 -1.84 7.67 -0.57
CA MET A 194 -2.55 7.62 -1.85
C MET A 194 -2.72 8.98 -2.54
N VAL A 195 -1.98 10.01 -2.12
CA VAL A 195 -2.13 11.40 -2.65
C VAL A 195 -1.94 11.47 -4.16
N TRP A 196 -1.11 10.63 -4.73
CA TRP A 196 -0.85 10.58 -6.18
C TRP A 196 -2.04 10.09 -7.01
N LEU A 197 -3.08 9.55 -6.39
CA LEU A 197 -4.31 9.21 -7.09
C LEU A 197 -5.12 10.46 -7.48
N ALA A 198 -5.03 11.56 -6.74
CA ALA A 198 -5.79 12.77 -7.05
C ALA A 198 -5.49 13.32 -8.46
N PRO A 199 -4.23 13.56 -8.86
CA PRO A 199 -3.92 13.98 -10.23
C PRO A 199 -4.28 12.91 -11.28
N VAL A 200 -4.21 11.61 -10.94
CA VAL A 200 -4.64 10.54 -11.85
C VAL A 200 -6.16 10.58 -12.08
N PHE A 201 -6.97 10.77 -11.03
CA PHE A 201 -8.42 10.98 -11.16
C PHE A 201 -8.74 12.22 -12.02
N TRP A 202 -8.00 13.31 -11.83
CA TRP A 202 -8.15 14.51 -12.64
C TRP A 202 -7.92 14.23 -14.12
N LEU A 203 -6.79 13.60 -14.45
CA LEU A 203 -6.41 13.27 -15.82
C LEU A 203 -7.33 12.22 -16.45
N ALA A 204 -7.86 11.30 -15.64
CA ALA A 204 -8.87 10.33 -16.06
C ALA A 204 -10.28 10.95 -16.26
N GLY A 205 -10.43 12.28 -16.10
CA GLY A 205 -11.68 13.00 -16.29
C GLY A 205 -12.68 12.88 -15.14
N ARG A 206 -12.25 12.38 -13.96
CA ARG A 206 -13.11 12.15 -12.79
C ARG A 206 -13.19 13.38 -11.87
N ARG A 207 -13.31 14.58 -12.44
CA ARG A 207 -13.27 15.88 -11.73
C ARG A 207 -14.39 16.04 -10.70
N ARG A 208 -15.60 15.51 -10.98
CA ARG A 208 -16.72 15.56 -10.03
C ARG A 208 -16.42 14.76 -8.76
N ALA A 209 -15.82 13.57 -8.90
CA ALA A 209 -15.39 12.77 -7.77
C ALA A 209 -14.34 13.53 -6.92
N LEU A 210 -13.40 14.27 -7.55
CA LEU A 210 -12.45 15.11 -6.82
C LEU A 210 -13.10 16.30 -6.11
N GLY A 211 -14.11 16.93 -6.70
CA GLY A 211 -14.91 17.96 -6.02
C GLY A 211 -15.55 17.41 -4.73
N TRP A 212 -16.15 16.22 -4.82
CA TRP A 212 -16.67 15.52 -3.65
C TRP A 212 -15.56 15.08 -2.68
N THR A 213 -14.37 14.71 -3.19
CA THR A 213 -13.23 14.40 -2.31
C THR A 213 -12.86 15.61 -1.46
N ALA A 214 -12.81 16.80 -2.04
CA ALA A 214 -12.52 18.03 -1.29
C ALA A 214 -13.60 18.31 -0.23
N ALA A 215 -14.88 18.18 -0.59
CA ALA A 215 -15.99 18.39 0.35
C ALA A 215 -15.97 17.40 1.53
N TRP A 216 -15.78 16.11 1.25
CA TRP A 216 -15.69 15.09 2.28
C TRP A 216 -14.40 15.19 3.10
N ALA A 217 -13.26 15.56 2.48
CA ALA A 217 -12.03 15.82 3.22
C ALA A 217 -12.22 16.95 4.23
N ALA A 218 -12.87 18.06 3.85
CA ALA A 218 -13.19 19.12 4.78
C ALA A 218 -14.07 18.63 5.94
N ALA A 219 -15.11 17.84 5.67
CA ALA A 219 -15.97 17.27 6.71
C ALA A 219 -15.20 16.34 7.66
N PHE A 220 -14.36 15.44 7.14
CA PHE A 220 -13.54 14.54 7.96
C PHE A 220 -12.47 15.29 8.76
N LEU A 221 -11.86 16.33 8.18
CA LEU A 221 -10.90 17.16 8.90
C LEU A 221 -11.55 17.95 10.04
N LEU A 222 -12.75 18.50 9.82
CA LEU A 222 -13.53 19.15 10.88
C LEU A 222 -13.89 18.18 12.01
N LEU A 223 -14.33 16.96 11.66
CA LEU A 223 -14.62 15.93 12.64
C LEU A 223 -13.36 15.52 13.42
N ALA A 224 -12.23 15.34 12.73
CA ALA A 224 -10.97 15.01 13.38
C ALA A 224 -10.47 16.15 14.27
N PHE A 225 -10.65 17.41 13.85
CA PHE A 225 -10.34 18.58 14.65
C PHE A 225 -11.17 18.61 15.95
N ALA A 226 -12.46 18.32 15.86
CA ALA A 226 -13.33 18.18 17.03
C ALA A 226 -12.89 17.03 17.96
N LEU A 227 -12.52 15.86 17.40
CA LEU A 227 -11.97 14.74 18.16
C LEU A 227 -10.67 15.10 18.89
N CYS A 228 -9.82 15.93 18.28
CA CYS A 228 -8.59 16.46 18.88
C CYS A 228 -8.84 17.72 19.72
N ARG A 229 -10.08 17.93 20.21
CA ARG A 229 -10.50 19.03 21.09
C ARG A 229 -10.22 20.43 20.54
N GLY A 230 -10.19 20.60 19.22
CA GLY A 230 -9.95 21.90 18.58
C GLY A 230 -8.51 22.38 18.62
N ASP A 231 -7.55 21.53 19.02
CA ASP A 231 -6.13 21.89 19.05
C ASP A 231 -5.49 21.75 17.66
N LEU A 232 -4.83 22.83 17.21
CA LEU A 232 -4.08 22.89 15.96
C LEU A 232 -2.61 22.47 16.09
N ALA A 233 -2.06 22.40 17.30
CA ALA A 233 -0.65 22.09 17.51
C ALA A 233 -0.24 20.71 16.97
N PRO A 234 -1.05 19.63 17.12
CA PRO A 234 -0.74 18.35 16.49
C PRO A 234 -0.65 18.41 14.96
N TRP A 235 -1.50 19.23 14.32
CA TRP A 235 -1.48 19.40 12.87
C TRP A 235 -0.21 20.12 12.40
N ALA A 236 0.18 21.20 13.11
CA ALA A 236 1.42 21.92 12.81
C ALA A 236 2.65 21.00 12.96
N ARG A 237 2.70 20.19 14.02
CA ARG A 237 3.79 19.23 14.23
C ARG A 237 3.82 18.14 13.16
N TRP A 238 2.66 17.59 12.80
CA TRP A 238 2.59 16.61 11.73
C TRP A 238 3.06 17.16 10.39
N LEU A 239 2.64 18.38 10.03
CA LEU A 239 3.08 19.04 8.80
C LEU A 239 4.59 19.29 8.82
N ALA A 240 5.13 19.81 9.92
CA ALA A 240 6.57 20.06 10.05
C ALA A 240 7.38 18.75 9.96
N GLY A 241 6.96 17.71 10.68
CA GLY A 241 7.63 16.40 10.63
C GLY A 241 7.51 15.72 9.25
N SER A 242 6.36 15.81 8.59
CA SER A 242 6.17 15.30 7.23
C SER A 242 7.03 16.05 6.22
N TRP A 243 7.13 17.36 6.35
CA TRP A 243 8.00 18.20 5.53
C TRP A 243 9.47 17.83 5.74
N ALA A 244 9.91 17.72 6.98
CA ALA A 244 11.27 17.31 7.32
C ALA A 244 11.58 15.93 6.72
N LEU A 245 10.67 14.95 6.83
CA LEU A 245 10.84 13.62 6.28
C LEU A 245 10.99 13.63 4.75
N MET A 246 10.21 14.47 4.04
CA MET A 246 10.26 14.56 2.58
C MET A 246 11.49 15.33 2.07
N THR A 247 11.96 16.32 2.84
CA THR A 247 13.06 17.21 2.40
C THR A 247 14.42 16.83 2.95
N GLN A 248 14.50 15.91 3.90
CA GLN A 248 15.74 15.41 4.50
C GLN A 248 16.76 15.03 3.41
N ALA A 249 17.92 15.68 3.41
CA ALA A 249 18.95 15.49 2.38
C ALA A 249 19.67 14.14 2.54
N ASP A 250 20.02 13.80 3.78
CA ASP A 250 20.64 12.51 4.10
C ASP A 250 19.58 11.42 4.29
N PRO A 251 19.50 10.44 3.38
CA PRO A 251 18.52 9.37 3.48
C PRO A 251 18.83 8.36 4.60
N TRP A 252 20.04 8.37 5.15
CA TRP A 252 20.50 7.50 6.23
C TRP A 252 20.34 8.11 7.62
N ALA A 253 20.06 9.41 7.71
CA ALA A 253 19.83 10.06 8.98
C ALA A 253 18.54 9.57 9.66
N ASP A 254 18.39 9.85 10.96
CA ASP A 254 17.18 9.50 11.69
C ASP A 254 15.96 10.16 11.06
N PRO A 255 14.94 9.36 10.70
CA PRO A 255 13.74 9.93 10.10
C PRO A 255 12.95 10.72 11.15
N ALA A 256 12.27 11.76 10.69
CA ALA A 256 11.31 12.48 11.52
C ALA A 256 10.28 11.52 12.14
N PHE A 257 9.64 11.92 13.22
CA PHE A 257 8.71 11.10 14.04
C PHE A 257 9.36 9.92 14.75
N GLY A 258 10.69 9.95 14.95
CA GLY A 258 11.41 8.94 15.73
C GLY A 258 11.33 7.53 15.16
N PHE A 259 11.09 7.40 13.86
CA PHE A 259 11.21 6.10 13.23
C PHE A 259 12.61 5.55 13.40
N PRO A 260 12.76 4.27 13.72
CA PRO A 260 14.07 3.63 13.66
C PRO A 260 14.63 3.73 12.24
N ARG A 261 15.94 3.78 12.13
CA ARG A 261 16.65 3.66 10.87
C ARG A 261 16.44 2.27 10.28
N PHE A 262 15.38 2.11 9.49
CA PHE A 262 15.04 0.83 8.86
C PHE A 262 15.77 0.63 7.53
N ALA A 263 17.09 0.81 7.48
CA ALA A 263 17.86 0.87 6.23
C ALA A 263 17.40 -0.17 5.18
N TRP A 264 17.48 -1.43 5.52
CA TRP A 264 17.17 -2.52 4.58
C TRP A 264 15.68 -2.91 4.55
N MET A 265 14.91 -2.49 5.55
CA MET A 265 13.46 -2.74 5.60
C MET A 265 12.64 -1.68 4.87
N ASN A 266 13.21 -0.51 4.63
CA ASN A 266 12.58 0.57 3.87
C ASN A 266 12.92 0.42 2.38
N THR A 267 11.96 -0.06 1.62
CA THR A 267 12.07 -0.35 0.17
C THR A 267 11.72 0.85 -0.72
N SER A 268 11.75 2.07 -0.20
CA SER A 268 11.47 3.28 -0.97
C SER A 268 12.52 3.52 -2.07
N LEU A 269 12.11 4.19 -3.15
CA LEU A 269 13.03 4.61 -4.22
C LEU A 269 14.18 5.47 -3.68
N ARG A 270 13.90 6.31 -2.67
CA ARG A 270 14.89 7.16 -2.03
C ARG A 270 16.07 6.36 -1.47
N LEU A 271 15.80 5.33 -0.66
CA LEU A 271 16.87 4.52 -0.08
C LEU A 271 17.50 3.58 -1.11
N CYS A 272 16.75 3.13 -2.12
CA CYS A 272 17.32 2.41 -3.24
C CYS A 272 18.37 3.24 -3.99
N VAL A 273 18.07 4.50 -4.32
CA VAL A 273 19.02 5.43 -4.95
C VAL A 273 20.21 5.70 -4.04
N ALA A 274 19.97 5.93 -2.75
CA ALA A 274 21.04 6.15 -1.78
C ALA A 274 21.99 4.94 -1.68
N ARG A 275 21.44 3.73 -1.67
CA ARG A 275 22.20 2.48 -1.62
C ARG A 275 23.13 2.29 -2.82
N TRP A 276 22.64 2.59 -4.00
CA TRP A 276 23.38 2.31 -5.23
C TRP A 276 24.26 3.48 -5.71
N CYS A 277 23.88 4.70 -5.36
CA CYS A 277 24.58 5.90 -5.83
C CYS A 277 25.45 6.56 -4.76
N GLY A 278 25.14 6.40 -3.48
CA GLY A 278 25.87 7.02 -2.36
C GLY A 278 26.82 6.08 -1.65
N GLU A 279 27.40 6.57 -0.58
CA GLU A 279 28.11 5.76 0.40
C GLU A 279 27.13 5.13 1.37
N VAL A 280 27.39 3.89 1.78
CA VAL A 280 26.62 3.18 2.78
C VAL A 280 27.28 3.35 4.13
N PRO A 281 26.60 3.89 5.15
CA PRO A 281 27.19 3.98 6.49
C PRO A 281 27.64 2.61 7.01
N ALA A 282 28.83 2.55 7.63
CA ALA A 282 29.47 1.31 8.09
C ALA A 282 28.56 0.50 9.02
N GLU A 283 27.76 1.17 9.85
CA GLU A 283 26.79 0.56 10.77
C GLU A 283 25.68 -0.21 10.05
N PHE A 284 25.29 0.18 8.84
CA PHE A 284 24.33 -0.53 8.01
C PHE A 284 24.99 -1.63 7.19
N ALA A 285 26.17 -1.37 6.66
CA ALA A 285 26.95 -2.38 5.95
C ALA A 285 27.26 -3.59 6.85
N ALA A 286 27.60 -3.36 8.10
CA ALA A 286 27.90 -4.39 9.09
C ALA A 286 26.70 -5.29 9.44
N ARG A 287 25.45 -4.87 9.18
CA ARG A 287 24.25 -5.69 9.41
C ARG A 287 24.06 -6.78 8.35
N VAL A 288 24.72 -6.66 7.20
CA VAL A 288 24.60 -7.64 6.12
C VAL A 288 25.71 -8.68 6.24
N PRO A 289 25.38 -9.95 6.49
CA PRO A 289 26.39 -11.02 6.60
C PRO A 289 27.24 -11.11 5.32
N GLY A 290 28.56 -11.09 5.51
CA GLY A 290 29.52 -11.05 4.40
C GLY A 290 29.76 -9.65 3.81
N GLY A 291 29.15 -8.62 4.43
CA GLY A 291 29.29 -7.23 3.97
C GLY A 291 28.53 -6.94 2.68
N ILE A 292 28.53 -5.69 2.29
CA ILE A 292 28.04 -5.23 0.97
C ILE A 292 29.07 -4.32 0.35
N ALA A 293 29.20 -4.38 -0.98
CA ALA A 293 30.00 -3.42 -1.73
C ALA A 293 29.41 -2.02 -1.59
N ASP A 294 30.23 -0.99 -1.54
CA ASP A 294 29.79 0.39 -1.59
C ASP A 294 29.03 0.68 -2.88
N GLY A 295 28.19 1.73 -2.85
CA GLY A 295 27.61 2.29 -4.04
C GLY A 295 28.64 3.03 -4.89
N ILE A 296 28.17 3.88 -5.82
CA ILE A 296 29.06 4.67 -6.70
C ILE A 296 29.85 5.71 -5.89
N GLY A 297 29.41 6.07 -4.69
CA GLY A 297 30.09 7.01 -3.80
C GLY A 297 29.79 8.49 -4.09
N PHE A 298 28.65 8.82 -4.68
CA PHE A 298 28.25 10.20 -4.85
C PHE A 298 27.95 10.88 -3.50
N ALA A 299 28.32 12.16 -3.41
CA ALA A 299 28.02 12.98 -2.24
C ALA A 299 26.50 13.10 -2.00
N ALA A 300 26.08 13.25 -0.74
CA ALA A 300 24.67 13.31 -0.33
C ALA A 300 23.80 14.31 -1.13
N PRO A 301 24.27 15.53 -1.49
CA PRO A 301 23.48 16.43 -2.33
C PRO A 301 23.20 15.86 -3.73
N THR A 302 24.17 15.17 -4.35
CA THR A 302 23.99 14.51 -5.65
C THR A 302 22.98 13.37 -5.54
N VAL A 303 23.07 12.54 -4.50
CA VAL A 303 22.10 11.47 -4.21
C VAL A 303 20.70 12.03 -4.01
N ALA A 304 20.56 13.12 -3.27
CA ALA A 304 19.29 13.79 -3.07
C ALA A 304 18.70 14.32 -4.38
N TRP A 305 19.54 14.89 -5.26
CA TRP A 305 19.11 15.34 -6.58
C TRP A 305 18.67 14.16 -7.47
N LEU A 306 19.46 13.08 -7.54
CA LEU A 306 19.12 11.86 -8.29
C LEU A 306 17.79 11.25 -7.79
N THR A 307 17.58 11.23 -6.48
CA THR A 307 16.33 10.76 -5.88
C THR A 307 15.13 11.60 -6.34
N ARG A 308 15.27 12.92 -6.33
CA ARG A 308 14.20 13.82 -6.79
C ARG A 308 13.93 13.64 -8.28
N ALA A 309 14.99 13.52 -9.10
CA ALA A 309 14.87 13.28 -10.53
C ALA A 309 14.19 11.93 -10.83
N ALA A 310 14.59 10.86 -10.14
CA ALA A 310 13.96 9.55 -10.27
C ALA A 310 12.48 9.58 -9.83
N GLY A 311 12.18 10.24 -8.71
CA GLY A 311 10.80 10.42 -8.24
C GLY A 311 9.95 11.22 -9.23
N ALA A 312 10.48 12.31 -9.77
CA ALA A 312 9.82 13.11 -10.81
C ALA A 312 9.56 12.28 -12.08
N ALA A 313 10.51 11.44 -12.50
CA ALA A 313 10.35 10.55 -13.65
C ALA A 313 9.24 9.50 -13.41
N VAL A 314 9.19 8.88 -12.22
CA VAL A 314 8.12 7.97 -11.82
C VAL A 314 6.76 8.67 -11.89
N LEU A 315 6.65 9.86 -11.28
CA LEU A 315 5.41 10.63 -11.29
C LEU A 315 5.00 11.02 -12.71
N ALA A 316 5.92 11.53 -13.52
CA ALA A 316 5.67 11.90 -14.91
C ALA A 316 5.17 10.69 -15.73
N ALA A 317 5.78 9.52 -15.55
CA ALA A 317 5.36 8.29 -16.24
C ALA A 317 3.92 7.89 -15.87
N VAL A 318 3.54 7.98 -14.59
CA VAL A 318 2.17 7.70 -14.11
C VAL A 318 1.16 8.71 -14.66
N LEU A 319 1.50 10.01 -14.61
CA LEU A 319 0.62 11.06 -15.16
C LEU A 319 0.44 10.92 -16.68
N ALA A 320 1.52 10.61 -17.40
CA ALA A 320 1.47 10.33 -18.83
C ALA A 320 0.60 9.08 -19.14
N ALA A 321 0.71 8.02 -18.30
CA ALA A 321 -0.13 6.84 -18.41
C ALA A 321 -1.62 7.18 -18.17
N ALA A 322 -1.92 7.98 -17.16
CA ALA A 322 -3.28 8.44 -16.87
C ALA A 322 -3.85 9.28 -18.00
N TRP A 323 -3.06 10.19 -18.54
CA TRP A 323 -3.46 11.04 -19.67
C TRP A 323 -3.73 10.23 -20.94
N ARG A 324 -2.81 9.35 -21.32
CA ARG A 324 -2.94 8.53 -22.54
C ARG A 324 -4.00 7.45 -22.42
N GLY A 325 -4.11 6.83 -21.23
CA GLY A 325 -5.08 5.78 -20.95
C GLY A 325 -6.51 6.27 -20.70
N ARG A 326 -6.75 7.59 -20.63
CA ARG A 326 -8.03 8.15 -20.17
C ARG A 326 -9.24 7.77 -21.05
N ALA A 327 -9.04 7.59 -22.34
CA ALA A 327 -10.13 7.28 -23.29
C ALA A 327 -10.65 5.84 -23.11
N ALA A 328 -9.77 4.91 -22.74
CA ALA A 328 -10.08 3.50 -22.57
C ALA A 328 -10.31 3.16 -21.11
N ALA A 329 -11.37 2.41 -20.81
CA ALA A 329 -11.61 1.97 -19.44
C ALA A 329 -10.48 1.04 -18.93
N SER A 330 -9.85 0.22 -19.82
CA SER A 330 -8.66 -0.57 -19.54
C SER A 330 -7.45 0.29 -19.25
N GLY A 331 -7.25 1.34 -20.03
CA GLY A 331 -6.18 2.29 -19.84
C GLY A 331 -6.25 2.99 -18.49
N ARG A 332 -7.45 3.43 -18.08
CA ARG A 332 -7.66 4.03 -16.76
C ARG A 332 -7.39 3.07 -15.63
N LEU A 333 -7.79 1.80 -15.77
CA LEU A 333 -7.53 0.79 -14.75
C LEU A 333 -6.03 0.49 -14.59
N TRP A 334 -5.29 0.41 -15.70
CA TRP A 334 -3.84 0.27 -15.65
C TRP A 334 -3.15 1.51 -15.07
N ALA A 335 -3.65 2.71 -15.37
CA ALA A 335 -3.13 3.96 -14.79
C ALA A 335 -3.31 4.02 -13.26
N ILE A 336 -4.45 3.56 -12.74
CA ILE A 336 -4.67 3.44 -11.30
C ILE A 336 -3.72 2.40 -10.69
N ALA A 337 -3.53 1.24 -11.32
CA ALA A 337 -2.58 0.24 -10.86
C ALA A 337 -1.15 0.80 -10.84
N ALA A 338 -0.74 1.54 -11.88
CA ALA A 338 0.54 2.23 -11.93
C ALA A 338 0.69 3.27 -10.80
N ALA A 339 -0.36 4.04 -10.52
CA ALA A 339 -0.36 5.01 -9.43
C ALA A 339 -0.21 4.35 -8.05
N LEU A 340 -0.86 3.21 -7.82
CA LEU A 340 -0.72 2.44 -6.59
C LEU A 340 0.70 1.89 -6.40
N VAL A 341 1.34 1.40 -7.46
CA VAL A 341 2.77 1.03 -7.42
C VAL A 341 3.64 2.25 -7.14
N ALA A 342 3.37 3.37 -7.80
CA ALA A 342 4.14 4.60 -7.60
C ALA A 342 4.04 5.14 -6.17
N THR A 343 2.93 4.92 -5.45
CA THR A 343 2.82 5.32 -4.05
C THR A 343 3.89 4.66 -3.17
N LEU A 344 4.29 3.43 -3.49
CA LEU A 344 5.33 2.69 -2.77
C LEU A 344 6.72 3.27 -3.05
N LEU A 345 6.98 3.62 -4.31
CA LEU A 345 8.26 4.16 -4.75
C LEU A 345 8.49 5.60 -4.27
N LEU A 346 7.42 6.43 -4.30
CA LEU A 346 7.47 7.85 -3.97
C LEU A 346 7.33 8.15 -2.48
N SER A 347 6.85 7.20 -1.68
CA SER A 347 6.80 7.34 -0.23
C SER A 347 8.22 7.38 0.35
N PRO A 348 8.54 8.30 1.26
CA PRO A 348 9.85 8.34 1.91
C PRO A 348 10.10 7.11 2.80
N ILE A 349 9.03 6.47 3.26
CA ILE A 349 9.09 5.25 4.08
C ILE A 349 8.13 4.23 3.48
N THR A 350 8.67 3.11 3.01
CA THR A 350 7.90 2.00 2.44
C THR A 350 8.38 0.68 3.00
N TRP A 351 7.52 0.00 3.73
CA TRP A 351 7.80 -1.32 4.29
C TRP A 351 7.07 -2.41 3.53
N LYS A 352 7.51 -3.66 3.73
CA LYS A 352 6.88 -4.84 3.09
C LYS A 352 5.34 -4.87 3.23
N GLY A 353 4.77 -4.44 4.37
CA GLY A 353 3.32 -4.35 4.55
C GLY A 353 2.63 -3.35 3.60
N HIS A 354 3.31 -2.29 3.16
CA HIS A 354 2.74 -1.33 2.22
C HIS A 354 2.48 -1.95 0.83
N HIS A 355 3.21 -3.01 0.46
CA HIS A 355 3.13 -3.67 -0.85
C HIS A 355 1.79 -4.41 -1.09
N VAL A 356 0.86 -4.42 -0.14
CA VAL A 356 -0.54 -4.77 -0.40
C VAL A 356 -1.13 -3.91 -1.53
N ALA A 357 -0.64 -2.69 -1.71
CA ALA A 357 -1.01 -1.81 -2.81
C ALA A 357 -0.64 -2.36 -4.21
N LEU A 358 0.23 -3.39 -4.29
CA LEU A 358 0.55 -4.08 -5.55
C LEU A 358 -0.55 -5.04 -6.02
N LEU A 359 -1.45 -5.49 -5.14
CA LEU A 359 -2.46 -6.50 -5.49
C LEU A 359 -3.24 -6.16 -6.77
N PRO A 360 -3.67 -4.90 -7.05
CA PRO A 360 -4.29 -4.56 -8.31
C PRO A 360 -3.38 -4.79 -9.52
N ALA A 361 -2.12 -4.36 -9.46
CA ALA A 361 -1.17 -4.53 -10.56
C ALA A 361 -0.83 -6.03 -10.78
N LEU A 362 -0.65 -6.79 -9.70
CA LEU A 362 -0.40 -8.23 -9.76
C LEU A 362 -1.58 -8.98 -10.37
N LEU A 363 -2.81 -8.66 -9.96
CA LEU A 363 -4.02 -9.28 -10.50
C LEU A 363 -4.20 -8.98 -12.00
N LEU A 364 -4.01 -7.72 -12.40
CA LEU A 364 -4.11 -7.32 -13.81
C LEU A 364 -3.05 -8.02 -14.67
N THR A 365 -1.82 -8.10 -14.17
CA THR A 365 -0.72 -8.78 -14.85
C THR A 365 -0.97 -10.29 -14.94
N LEU A 366 -1.47 -10.90 -13.86
CA LEU A 366 -1.85 -12.31 -13.81
C LEU A 366 -3.02 -12.62 -14.76
N HIS A 367 -4.03 -11.75 -14.79
CA HIS A 367 -5.15 -11.87 -15.73
C HIS A 367 -4.64 -11.89 -17.19
N ARG A 368 -3.71 -11.02 -17.54
CA ARG A 368 -3.10 -11.04 -18.88
C ARG A 368 -2.27 -12.30 -19.13
N ALA A 369 -1.49 -12.73 -18.17
CA ALA A 369 -0.67 -13.93 -18.29
C ALA A 369 -1.53 -15.19 -18.55
N VAL A 370 -2.62 -15.34 -17.79
CA VAL A 370 -3.44 -16.57 -17.80
C VAL A 370 -4.53 -16.49 -18.85
N VAL A 371 -5.34 -15.43 -18.87
CA VAL A 371 -6.48 -15.27 -19.77
C VAL A 371 -6.03 -14.78 -21.14
N GLY A 372 -5.17 -13.76 -21.16
CA GLY A 372 -4.60 -13.20 -22.39
C GLY A 372 -3.45 -14.02 -22.99
N ARG A 373 -3.00 -15.11 -22.31
CA ARG A 373 -1.85 -15.92 -22.72
C ARG A 373 -0.59 -15.11 -23.02
N ASP A 374 -0.42 -13.99 -22.33
CA ASP A 374 0.69 -13.06 -22.52
C ASP A 374 1.95 -13.57 -21.82
N ARG A 375 2.87 -14.14 -22.62
CA ARG A 375 4.13 -14.71 -22.10
C ARG A 375 4.99 -13.67 -21.40
N ALA A 376 5.01 -12.43 -21.89
CA ALA A 376 5.79 -11.36 -21.26
C ALA A 376 5.24 -11.01 -19.87
N ALA A 377 3.90 -11.01 -19.68
CA ALA A 377 3.28 -10.85 -18.39
C ALA A 377 3.60 -12.01 -17.43
N ALA A 378 3.59 -13.25 -17.93
CA ALA A 378 3.96 -14.44 -17.15
C ALA A 378 5.44 -14.39 -16.71
N THR A 379 6.34 -14.04 -17.63
CA THR A 379 7.78 -13.88 -17.33
C THR A 379 8.01 -12.78 -16.31
N LEU A 380 7.35 -11.61 -16.47
CA LEU A 380 7.44 -10.52 -15.50
C LEU A 380 7.01 -10.97 -14.09
N LEU A 381 5.89 -11.68 -13.98
CA LEU A 381 5.43 -12.20 -12.68
C LEU A 381 6.41 -13.18 -12.06
N ALA A 382 6.98 -14.08 -12.85
CA ALA A 382 7.97 -15.04 -12.36
C ALA A 382 9.26 -14.33 -11.89
N LEU A 383 9.78 -13.39 -12.70
CA LEU A 383 10.96 -12.60 -12.38
C LEU A 383 10.72 -11.65 -11.19
N TRP A 384 9.49 -11.23 -10.97
CA TRP A 384 9.12 -10.43 -9.80
C TRP A 384 8.93 -11.32 -8.56
N PHE A 385 8.18 -12.43 -8.68
CA PHE A 385 7.81 -13.29 -7.55
C PHE A 385 9.02 -13.93 -6.88
N VAL A 386 9.92 -14.52 -7.69
CA VAL A 386 11.07 -15.28 -7.17
C VAL A 386 11.98 -14.41 -6.29
N PRO A 387 12.46 -13.22 -6.69
CA PRO A 387 13.34 -12.42 -5.85
C PRO A 387 12.61 -11.51 -4.86
N CYS A 388 11.37 -11.06 -5.16
CA CYS A 388 10.72 -10.01 -4.37
C CYS A 388 9.74 -10.54 -3.33
N ALA A 389 8.93 -11.54 -3.68
CA ALA A 389 7.85 -12.02 -2.83
C ALA A 389 8.16 -13.35 -2.14
N LEU A 390 8.84 -14.25 -2.83
CA LEU A 390 9.14 -15.58 -2.29
C LEU A 390 10.14 -15.54 -1.12
N PRO A 391 11.27 -14.80 -1.18
CA PRO A 391 12.26 -14.83 -0.11
C PRO A 391 11.73 -14.19 1.19
N GLY A 392 11.98 -14.85 2.31
CA GLY A 392 11.74 -14.38 3.67
C GLY A 392 12.67 -15.12 4.61
N GLY A 393 12.95 -14.57 5.78
CA GLY A 393 13.83 -15.22 6.77
C GLY A 393 13.42 -16.67 7.05
N ASP A 394 12.11 -16.96 7.09
CA ASP A 394 11.57 -18.31 7.29
C ASP A 394 11.93 -19.29 6.14
N LEU A 395 12.16 -18.80 4.92
CA LEU A 395 12.42 -19.64 3.75
C LEU A 395 13.90 -19.70 3.34
N VAL A 396 14.56 -18.52 3.31
CA VAL A 396 15.95 -18.41 2.83
C VAL A 396 16.95 -18.14 3.94
N GLY A 397 16.47 -18.03 5.19
CA GLY A 397 17.24 -17.61 6.36
C GLY A 397 17.41 -16.10 6.43
N ASP A 398 17.61 -15.59 7.65
CA ASP A 398 17.69 -14.15 7.94
C ASP A 398 18.84 -13.47 7.18
N ALA A 399 20.00 -14.15 7.09
CA ALA A 399 21.18 -13.63 6.39
C ALA A 399 20.90 -13.35 4.90
N MET A 400 20.24 -14.26 4.20
CA MET A 400 19.90 -14.10 2.79
C MET A 400 18.75 -13.09 2.61
N ASP A 401 17.73 -13.08 3.50
CA ASP A 401 16.67 -12.07 3.46
C ASP A 401 17.26 -10.66 3.64
N GLU A 402 18.18 -10.46 4.58
CA GLU A 402 18.86 -9.19 4.80
C GLU A 402 19.69 -8.77 3.58
N ARG A 403 20.42 -9.72 2.97
CA ARG A 403 21.19 -9.47 1.74
C ARG A 403 20.30 -9.06 0.58
N LEU A 404 19.18 -9.74 0.34
CA LEU A 404 18.23 -9.38 -0.72
C LEU A 404 17.58 -8.02 -0.47
N ASN A 405 17.26 -7.72 0.80
CA ASN A 405 16.74 -6.40 1.18
C ASN A 405 17.78 -5.30 0.92
N SER A 406 19.06 -5.53 1.24
CA SER A 406 20.15 -4.56 0.99
C SER A 406 20.43 -4.31 -0.49
N LEU A 407 20.04 -5.23 -1.36
CA LEU A 407 20.09 -5.06 -2.82
C LEU A 407 18.85 -4.36 -3.39
N TYR A 408 17.84 -4.07 -2.57
CA TYR A 408 16.59 -3.43 -3.00
C TYR A 408 15.85 -4.17 -4.12
N VAL A 409 15.92 -5.50 -4.13
CA VAL A 409 15.28 -6.32 -5.17
C VAL A 409 13.79 -6.04 -5.29
N VAL A 410 13.10 -5.77 -4.17
CA VAL A 410 11.66 -5.41 -4.15
C VAL A 410 11.41 -4.10 -4.90
N THR A 411 12.25 -3.07 -4.67
CA THR A 411 12.12 -1.77 -5.34
C THR A 411 12.33 -1.89 -6.85
N PHE A 412 13.29 -2.69 -7.30
CA PHE A 412 13.48 -2.97 -8.73
C PHE A 412 12.31 -3.74 -9.33
N GLY A 413 11.78 -4.70 -8.57
CA GLY A 413 10.55 -5.42 -8.96
C GLY A 413 9.35 -4.48 -9.12
N ASP A 414 9.18 -3.54 -8.20
CA ASP A 414 8.12 -2.53 -8.26
C ASP A 414 8.29 -1.61 -9.47
N LEU A 415 9.52 -1.20 -9.79
CA LEU A 415 9.83 -0.43 -11.01
C LEU A 415 9.47 -1.20 -12.28
N ALA A 416 9.74 -2.50 -12.33
CA ALA A 416 9.37 -3.36 -13.47
C ALA A 416 7.85 -3.49 -13.61
N LEU A 417 7.12 -3.68 -12.50
CA LEU A 417 5.65 -3.70 -12.48
C LEU A 417 5.08 -2.34 -12.92
N LEU A 418 5.64 -1.24 -12.43
CA LEU A 418 5.26 0.11 -12.83
C LEU A 418 5.44 0.33 -14.34
N ALA A 419 6.61 0.00 -14.87
CA ALA A 419 6.90 0.13 -16.30
C ALA A 419 5.93 -0.69 -17.16
N SER A 420 5.60 -1.92 -16.73
CA SER A 420 4.59 -2.74 -17.37
C SER A 420 3.21 -2.08 -17.33
N ALA A 421 2.75 -1.60 -16.16
CA ALA A 421 1.45 -0.97 -16.00
C ALA A 421 1.33 0.32 -16.84
N VAL A 422 2.38 1.16 -16.87
CA VAL A 422 2.45 2.37 -17.70
C VAL A 422 2.35 2.01 -19.17
N ARG A 423 3.15 1.05 -19.65
CA ARG A 423 3.10 0.59 -21.04
C ARG A 423 1.70 0.09 -21.42
N ARG A 424 1.05 -0.65 -20.52
CA ARG A 424 -0.31 -1.19 -20.76
C ARG A 424 -1.38 -0.09 -20.78
N ALA A 425 -1.27 0.92 -19.93
CA ALA A 425 -2.15 2.08 -20.00
C ALA A 425 -2.05 2.80 -21.34
N TRP A 426 -0.84 2.85 -21.93
CA TRP A 426 -0.62 3.48 -23.24
C TRP A 426 -1.14 2.65 -24.41
N SER A 427 -0.97 1.32 -24.39
CA SER A 427 -1.42 0.43 -25.46
C SER A 427 -2.94 0.22 -25.46
N ALA A 428 -3.58 0.29 -24.31
CA ALA A 428 -5.01 0.05 -24.16
C ALA A 428 -5.90 0.93 -25.06
N ALA A 429 -5.53 2.21 -25.24
CA ALA A 429 -6.25 3.12 -26.11
C ALA A 429 -6.12 2.77 -27.61
N ARG A 430 -5.13 1.98 -28.00
CA ARG A 430 -4.98 1.45 -29.36
C ARG A 430 -5.78 0.16 -29.50
N GLU A 431 -5.63 -0.77 -28.55
CA GLU A 431 -6.34 -2.06 -28.53
C GLU A 431 -7.87 -1.86 -28.59
N ASP A 432 -8.43 -0.88 -27.85
CA ASP A 432 -9.87 -0.59 -27.87
C ASP A 432 -10.33 0.03 -29.20
N ARG A 433 -9.44 0.76 -29.93
CA ARG A 433 -9.76 1.33 -31.28
C ARG A 433 -9.72 0.27 -32.37
N ASP A 434 -8.79 -0.67 -32.25
CA ASP A 434 -8.62 -1.74 -33.24
C ASP A 434 -9.71 -2.83 -33.11
N ALA A 435 -10.42 -2.84 -31.94
CA ALA A 435 -11.52 -3.75 -31.65
C ALA A 435 -12.93 -3.16 -31.93
N ALA A 436 -13.05 -1.86 -32.20
CA ALA A 436 -14.29 -1.14 -32.54
C ALA A 436 -14.47 -1.01 -34.05
#